data_8c7b04e338e4eccc3c368db1a86fb9cf
#
_entry.id   8c7b04e338e4eccc3c368db1a86fb9cf
#
_cell.length_a   1.000
_cell.length_b   1.000
_cell.length_c   1.000
_cell.angle_alpha   90.00
_cell.angle_beta   90.00
_cell.angle_gamma   90.00
#
_symmetry.space_group_name_H-M   'P 1'
#
loop_
_entity.id
_entity.type
_entity.pdbx_description
1 polymer ?
#
loop_
_entity_poly.entity_id
_entity_poly.type
_entity_poly.pdbx_seq_one_letter_code
_entity_poly.pdbx_strand_id
1 'polypeptide(L)'
;MARPLKRFVCQSCGAVANKWSGRCESCGEWNTITEEAAPAPGPAGGGLARGGRGRTLEFAGLTGSTPQPPRYKSGIAEFDRVCGGGLVVGSALLIGGDPGIGKSTLMLQIAAALARQNTACAYISGEEALDQVRLRAERLGLGDAPVQLTSATSVRDIVA
;
A
#
# COMPACT_ATOMS: atom_id res chain seq x y z
N MET A 1 3.57 -30.45 8.19
CA MET A 1 3.05 -29.38 7.29
C MET A 1 1.59 -29.17 7.61
N ALA A 2 1.21 -28.05 8.22
CA ALA A 2 -0.17 -27.75 8.56
C ALA A 2 -0.93 -27.37 7.27
N ARG A 3 -2.09 -28.01 7.03
CA ARG A 3 -2.99 -27.67 5.93
C ARG A 3 -3.48 -26.22 6.11
N PRO A 4 -3.47 -25.38 5.07
CA PRO A 4 -4.04 -24.04 5.19
C PRO A 4 -5.51 -24.17 5.55
N LEU A 5 -5.95 -23.46 6.57
CA LEU A 5 -7.34 -23.34 6.98
C LEU A 5 -8.09 -22.60 5.86
N LYS A 6 -8.96 -23.32 5.16
CA LYS A 6 -9.85 -22.76 4.15
C LYS A 6 -11.09 -22.19 4.85
N ARG A 7 -11.49 -20.99 4.50
CA ARG A 7 -12.77 -20.42 4.92
C ARG A 7 -13.58 -20.04 3.70
N PHE A 8 -14.89 -20.07 3.85
CA PHE A 8 -15.83 -19.74 2.80
C PHE A 8 -16.58 -18.47 3.16
N VAL A 9 -16.60 -17.50 2.27
CA VAL A 9 -17.21 -16.18 2.50
C VAL A 9 -18.29 -15.92 1.46
N CYS A 10 -19.45 -15.48 1.93
CA CYS A 10 -20.53 -15.04 1.04
C CYS A 10 -20.20 -13.67 0.47
N GLN A 11 -20.12 -13.54 -0.84
CA GLN A 11 -19.81 -12.28 -1.53
C GLN A 11 -20.96 -11.26 -1.46
N SER A 12 -22.17 -11.71 -1.10
CA SER A 12 -23.33 -10.82 -0.99
C SER A 12 -23.49 -10.19 0.39
N CYS A 13 -23.26 -10.93 1.47
CA CYS A 13 -23.48 -10.44 2.85
C CYS A 13 -22.28 -10.52 3.78
N GLY A 14 -21.13 -11.06 3.32
CA GLY A 14 -19.91 -11.20 4.12
C GLY A 14 -19.94 -12.31 5.18
N ALA A 15 -21.03 -13.11 5.26
CA ALA A 15 -21.11 -14.21 6.22
C ALA A 15 -20.04 -15.26 5.96
N VAL A 16 -19.39 -15.73 7.03
CA VAL A 16 -18.32 -16.74 6.98
C VAL A 16 -18.89 -18.11 7.31
N ALA A 17 -18.61 -19.09 6.46
CA ALA A 17 -18.98 -20.48 6.65
C ALA A 17 -17.74 -21.39 6.72
N ASN A 18 -17.84 -22.48 7.47
CA ASN A 18 -16.76 -23.47 7.61
C ASN A 18 -16.67 -24.45 6.43
N LYS A 19 -17.71 -24.49 5.59
CA LYS A 19 -17.78 -25.35 4.41
C LYS A 19 -18.52 -24.62 3.28
N TRP A 20 -18.22 -25.01 2.07
CA TRP A 20 -18.96 -24.53 0.91
C TRP A 20 -20.41 -25.04 0.93
N SER A 21 -21.35 -24.15 0.61
CA SER A 21 -22.72 -24.49 0.36
C SER A 21 -23.25 -23.71 -0.85
N GLY A 22 -24.15 -24.29 -1.62
CA GLY A 22 -24.72 -23.63 -2.80
C GLY A 22 -25.62 -22.44 -2.46
N ARG A 23 -26.08 -22.34 -1.20
CA ARG A 23 -26.92 -21.25 -0.70
C ARG A 23 -26.37 -20.71 0.60
N CYS A 24 -26.30 -19.39 0.73
CA CYS A 24 -25.89 -18.75 1.96
C CYS A 24 -26.98 -18.88 3.03
N GLU A 25 -26.65 -19.39 4.20
CA GLU A 25 -27.57 -19.55 5.33
C GLU A 25 -27.98 -18.21 5.95
N SER A 26 -27.17 -17.17 5.78
CA SER A 26 -27.40 -15.85 6.36
C SER A 26 -28.32 -14.97 5.49
N CYS A 27 -28.03 -14.83 4.19
CA CYS A 27 -28.81 -13.97 3.30
C CYS A 27 -29.72 -14.73 2.32
N GLY A 28 -29.58 -16.05 2.25
CA GLY A 28 -30.41 -16.88 1.37
C GLY A 28 -30.03 -16.88 -0.11
N GLU A 29 -29.02 -16.09 -0.52
CA GLU A 29 -28.56 -15.98 -1.89
C GLU A 29 -27.84 -17.25 -2.37
N TRP A 30 -28.05 -17.58 -3.67
CA TRP A 30 -27.46 -18.76 -4.28
C TRP A 30 -26.13 -18.44 -4.98
N ASN A 31 -25.19 -19.38 -4.92
CA ASN A 31 -23.87 -19.33 -5.59
C ASN A 31 -23.01 -18.10 -5.24
N THR A 32 -23.19 -17.56 -4.03
CA THR A 32 -22.45 -16.40 -3.53
C THR A 32 -21.30 -16.77 -2.59
N ILE A 33 -21.16 -18.05 -2.24
CA ILE A 33 -20.12 -18.52 -1.33
C ILE A 33 -18.88 -18.90 -2.11
N THR A 34 -17.78 -18.18 -1.88
CA THR A 34 -16.48 -18.43 -2.48
C THR A 34 -15.44 -18.86 -1.44
N GLU A 35 -14.52 -19.71 -1.85
CA GLU A 35 -13.37 -20.08 -1.01
C GLU A 35 -12.39 -18.93 -0.97
N GLU A 36 -12.11 -18.41 0.22
CA GLU A 36 -11.03 -17.46 0.46
C GLU A 36 -9.90 -18.13 1.22
N ALA A 37 -8.67 -17.89 0.77
CA ALA A 37 -7.52 -18.25 1.57
C ALA A 37 -7.61 -17.52 2.91
N ALA A 38 -7.50 -18.25 4.02
CA ALA A 38 -7.38 -17.58 5.31
C ALA A 38 -6.22 -16.58 5.21
N PRO A 39 -6.40 -15.32 5.66
CA PRO A 39 -5.30 -14.37 5.67
C PRO A 39 -4.12 -15.03 6.38
N ALA A 40 -2.95 -15.00 5.72
CA ALA A 40 -1.74 -15.46 6.36
C ALA A 40 -1.66 -14.80 7.73
N PRO A 41 -1.27 -15.53 8.81
CA PRO A 41 -1.08 -14.89 10.09
C PRO A 41 -0.14 -13.72 9.87
N GLY A 42 -0.66 -12.51 10.04
CA GLY A 42 0.15 -11.30 10.02
C GLY A 42 1.30 -11.46 11.01
N PRO A 43 2.35 -10.65 10.93
CA PRO A 43 3.43 -10.67 11.91
C PRO A 43 2.74 -10.66 13.28
N ALA A 44 3.08 -11.64 14.13
CA ALA A 44 2.39 -11.96 15.36
C ALA A 44 2.14 -10.71 16.20
N GLY A 45 1.05 -10.03 15.91
CA GLY A 45 0.45 -9.06 16.81
C GLY A 45 -0.01 -9.86 18.00
N GLY A 46 0.62 -9.65 19.15
CA GLY A 46 0.34 -10.37 20.37
C GLY A 46 -1.17 -10.40 20.60
N GLY A 47 -1.79 -11.55 20.33
CA GLY A 47 -3.17 -11.79 20.70
C GLY A 47 -3.30 -11.50 22.19
N LEU A 48 -4.47 -11.02 22.60
CA LEU A 48 -4.82 -10.85 24.00
C LEU A 48 -4.55 -12.16 24.76
N ALA A 49 -3.33 -12.30 25.27
CA ALA A 49 -2.99 -13.40 26.15
C ALA A 49 -3.86 -13.24 27.41
N ARG A 50 -4.82 -14.12 27.58
CA ARG A 50 -5.60 -14.20 28.80
C ARG A 50 -4.64 -14.37 29.96
N GLY A 51 -4.40 -13.32 30.77
CA GLY A 51 -3.65 -13.40 32.02
C GLY A 51 -2.48 -12.42 32.18
N GLY A 52 -2.12 -11.62 31.18
CA GLY A 52 -1.14 -10.54 31.36
C GLY A 52 -1.80 -9.28 31.96
N ARG A 53 -1.20 -8.69 32.99
CA ARG A 53 -1.56 -7.34 33.42
C ARG A 53 -1.42 -6.41 32.19
N GLY A 54 -2.51 -5.76 31.79
CA GLY A 54 -2.49 -4.77 30.72
C GLY A 54 -1.45 -3.69 31.01
N ARG A 55 -0.80 -3.17 29.96
CA ARG A 55 0.08 -2.00 30.10
C ARG A 55 -0.77 -0.80 30.50
N THR A 56 -0.30 -0.04 31.47
CA THR A 56 -0.91 1.26 31.81
C THR A 56 -0.81 2.16 30.57
N LEU A 57 -1.95 2.68 30.13
CA LEU A 57 -2.00 3.64 29.04
C LEU A 57 -1.91 5.04 29.62
N GLU A 58 -0.96 5.83 29.12
CA GLU A 58 -0.89 7.25 29.42
C GLU A 58 -1.74 8.01 28.39
N PHE A 59 -2.68 8.81 28.88
CA PHE A 59 -3.51 9.67 28.04
C PHE A 59 -2.88 11.05 28.00
N ALA A 60 -2.55 11.53 26.78
CA ALA A 60 -2.09 12.89 26.54
C ALA A 60 -3.27 13.74 26.03
N GLY A 61 -3.30 15.01 26.43
CA GLY A 61 -4.27 15.96 25.91
C GLY A 61 -3.99 16.32 24.43
N LEU A 62 -5.00 16.79 23.72
CA LEU A 62 -4.85 17.31 22.35
C LEU A 62 -4.11 18.64 22.30
N THR A 63 -4.03 19.37 23.43
CA THR A 63 -3.31 20.62 23.56
C THR A 63 -1.82 20.34 23.75
N GLY A 64 -0.99 20.90 22.88
CA GLY A 64 0.46 20.77 22.95
C GLY A 64 1.09 21.18 21.62
N SER A 65 2.39 21.48 21.62
CA SER A 65 3.14 21.71 20.40
C SER A 65 3.86 20.42 20.00
N THR A 66 3.46 19.84 18.89
CA THR A 66 4.22 18.74 18.27
C THR A 66 5.05 19.33 17.14
N PRO A 67 6.39 19.15 17.14
CA PRO A 67 7.20 19.59 16.03
C PRO A 67 6.74 18.91 14.74
N GLN A 68 6.55 19.71 13.69
CA GLN A 68 6.14 19.18 12.39
C GLN A 68 7.27 18.28 11.84
N PRO A 69 6.99 17.06 11.40
CA PRO A 69 8.00 16.21 10.79
C PRO A 69 8.55 16.84 9.51
N PRO A 70 9.82 16.62 9.17
CA PRO A 70 10.38 17.10 7.92
C PRO A 70 9.63 16.51 6.73
N ARG A 71 9.49 17.32 5.67
CA ARG A 71 8.75 16.96 4.47
C ARG A 71 9.64 17.08 3.23
N TYR A 72 9.56 16.09 2.36
CA TYR A 72 10.14 16.15 1.02
C TYR A 72 9.14 16.83 0.08
N LYS A 73 9.53 17.95 -0.49
CA LYS A 73 8.72 18.67 -1.49
C LYS A 73 9.07 18.19 -2.88
N SER A 74 8.09 17.70 -3.61
CA SER A 74 8.30 17.26 -5.00
C SER A 74 8.47 18.41 -5.98
N GLY A 75 8.00 19.62 -5.61
CA GLY A 75 7.92 20.77 -6.51
C GLY A 75 6.73 20.73 -7.46
N ILE A 76 5.92 19.66 -7.42
CA ILE A 76 4.63 19.58 -8.10
C ILE A 76 3.59 20.17 -7.16
N ALA A 77 3.22 21.43 -7.38
CA ALA A 77 2.46 22.24 -6.42
C ALA A 77 1.18 21.55 -5.93
N GLU A 78 0.41 20.95 -6.83
CA GLU A 78 -0.85 20.30 -6.48
C GLU A 78 -0.63 19.01 -5.68
N PHE A 79 0.38 18.22 -6.04
CA PHE A 79 0.75 17.03 -5.28
C PHE A 79 1.21 17.39 -3.87
N ASP A 80 2.10 18.37 -3.74
CA ASP A 80 2.59 18.83 -2.44
C ASP A 80 1.44 19.40 -1.59
N ARG A 81 0.50 20.12 -2.21
CA ARG A 81 -0.70 20.64 -1.54
C ARG A 81 -1.55 19.52 -0.96
N VAL A 82 -1.85 18.49 -1.76
CA VAL A 82 -2.65 17.33 -1.33
C VAL A 82 -1.96 16.54 -0.21
N CYS A 83 -0.62 16.48 -0.26
CA CYS A 83 0.18 15.84 0.80
C CYS A 83 0.41 16.75 2.02
N GLY A 84 -0.29 17.90 2.14
CA GLY A 84 -0.15 18.81 3.27
C GLY A 84 1.20 19.53 3.32
N GLY A 85 1.81 19.80 2.17
CA GLY A 85 3.08 20.50 1.99
C GLY A 85 4.28 19.61 1.68
N GLY A 86 4.05 18.38 1.25
CA GLY A 86 5.08 17.42 0.84
C GLY A 86 5.01 16.08 1.56
N LEU A 87 5.81 15.11 1.14
CA LEU A 87 5.86 13.77 1.70
C LEU A 87 6.54 13.76 3.08
N VAL A 88 5.89 13.17 4.05
CA VAL A 88 6.45 12.98 5.40
C VAL A 88 7.36 11.77 5.41
N VAL A 89 8.52 11.88 6.05
CA VAL A 89 9.45 10.76 6.23
C VAL A 89 8.76 9.58 6.92
N GLY A 90 8.89 8.39 6.36
CA GLY A 90 8.28 7.16 6.90
C GLY A 90 6.77 7.01 6.62
N SER A 91 6.15 7.94 5.86
CA SER A 91 4.76 7.80 5.45
C SER A 91 4.60 6.84 4.27
N ALA A 92 3.42 6.22 4.19
CA ALA A 92 2.98 5.48 3.02
C ALA A 92 1.82 6.23 2.36
N LEU A 93 1.87 6.37 1.04
CA LEU A 93 0.84 7.03 0.24
C LEU A 93 0.27 6.07 -0.79
N LEU A 94 -1.03 5.94 -0.83
CA LEU A 94 -1.74 5.19 -1.87
C LEU A 94 -2.34 6.15 -2.89
N ILE A 95 -1.96 5.98 -4.17
CA ILE A 95 -2.51 6.75 -5.29
C ILE A 95 -3.46 5.85 -6.08
N GLY A 96 -4.76 6.10 -5.92
CA GLY A 96 -5.83 5.40 -6.64
C GLY A 96 -6.35 6.19 -7.84
N GLY A 97 -7.08 5.50 -8.71
CA GLY A 97 -7.76 6.10 -9.87
C GLY A 97 -7.90 5.11 -11.02
N ASP A 98 -8.68 5.48 -12.04
CA ASP A 98 -8.96 4.63 -13.20
C ASP A 98 -7.71 4.28 -14.02
N PRO A 99 -7.70 3.16 -14.75
CA PRO A 99 -6.64 2.85 -15.70
C PRO A 99 -6.45 3.98 -16.72
N GLY A 100 -5.19 4.31 -17.02
CA GLY A 100 -4.88 5.34 -18.01
C GLY A 100 -4.93 6.80 -17.53
N ILE A 101 -5.42 7.10 -16.31
CA ILE A 101 -5.53 8.49 -15.81
C ILE A 101 -4.18 9.19 -15.54
N GLY A 102 -3.08 8.47 -15.62
CA GLY A 102 -1.74 9.06 -15.46
C GLY A 102 -1.05 8.79 -14.12
N LYS A 103 -1.54 7.86 -13.31
CA LYS A 103 -0.90 7.50 -12.01
C LYS A 103 0.59 7.22 -12.13
N SER A 104 0.97 6.31 -13.03
CA SER A 104 2.37 5.92 -13.25
C SER A 104 3.23 7.07 -13.78
N THR A 105 2.64 7.96 -14.57
CA THR A 105 3.29 9.19 -15.06
C THR A 105 3.57 10.14 -13.89
N LEU A 106 2.58 10.40 -13.06
CA LEU A 106 2.73 11.25 -11.87
C LEU A 106 3.78 10.66 -10.90
N MET A 107 3.73 9.36 -10.63
CA MET A 107 4.70 8.68 -9.76
C MET A 107 6.14 8.84 -10.29
N LEU A 108 6.35 8.68 -11.59
CA LEU A 108 7.66 8.86 -12.20
C LEU A 108 8.15 10.30 -12.12
N GLN A 109 7.27 11.28 -12.34
CA GLN A 109 7.59 12.71 -12.19
C GLN A 109 7.98 13.07 -10.76
N ILE A 110 7.24 12.55 -9.76
CA ILE A 110 7.55 12.76 -8.34
C ILE A 110 8.92 12.16 -8.00
N ALA A 111 9.16 10.90 -8.38
CA ALA A 111 10.42 10.23 -8.13
C ALA A 111 11.61 10.97 -8.76
N ALA A 112 11.46 11.41 -10.02
CA ALA A 112 12.50 12.17 -10.73
C ALA A 112 12.76 13.54 -10.07
N ALA A 113 11.71 14.25 -9.66
CA ALA A 113 11.83 15.55 -9.02
C ALA A 113 12.54 15.46 -7.65
N LEU A 114 12.22 14.44 -6.86
CA LEU A 114 12.89 14.18 -5.59
C LEU A 114 14.35 13.72 -5.78
N ALA A 115 14.59 12.83 -6.75
CA ALA A 115 15.93 12.35 -7.05
C ALA A 115 16.88 13.49 -7.49
N ARG A 116 16.39 14.44 -8.29
CA ARG A 116 17.14 15.65 -8.67
C ARG A 116 17.48 16.57 -7.47
N GLN A 117 16.78 16.39 -6.35
CA GLN A 117 17.06 17.08 -5.07
C GLN A 117 17.96 16.24 -4.14
N ASN A 118 18.71 15.27 -4.68
CA ASN A 118 19.57 14.36 -3.94
C ASN A 118 18.86 13.45 -2.94
N THR A 119 17.56 13.20 -3.14
CA THR A 119 16.85 12.17 -2.39
C THR A 119 16.99 10.84 -3.12
N ALA A 120 17.46 9.79 -2.43
CA ALA A 120 17.52 8.44 -3.02
C ALA A 120 16.12 7.95 -3.34
N CYS A 121 15.84 7.68 -4.62
CA CYS A 121 14.54 7.24 -5.10
C CYS A 121 14.67 5.97 -5.92
N ALA A 122 13.82 4.99 -5.61
CA ALA A 122 13.63 3.79 -6.41
C ALA A 122 12.21 3.77 -7.00
N TYR A 123 12.11 3.43 -8.29
CA TYR A 123 10.85 3.18 -8.97
C TYR A 123 10.75 1.70 -9.28
N ILE A 124 9.77 1.04 -8.68
CA ILE A 124 9.57 -0.40 -8.80
C ILE A 124 8.30 -0.64 -9.60
N SER A 125 8.43 -1.31 -10.76
CA SER A 125 7.30 -1.65 -11.61
C SER A 125 6.89 -3.11 -11.39
N GLY A 126 5.60 -3.34 -11.14
CA GLY A 126 5.02 -4.68 -11.06
C GLY A 126 4.33 -5.14 -12.36
N GLU A 127 4.06 -4.21 -13.27
CA GLU A 127 3.26 -4.46 -14.47
C GLU A 127 4.00 -4.12 -15.78
N GLU A 128 4.81 -3.06 -15.75
CA GLU A 128 5.50 -2.55 -16.95
C GLU A 128 6.95 -3.01 -17.00
N ALA A 129 7.43 -3.36 -18.20
CA ALA A 129 8.84 -3.60 -18.44
C ALA A 129 9.68 -2.32 -18.26
N LEU A 130 10.93 -2.46 -17.80
CA LEU A 130 11.79 -1.31 -17.52
C LEU A 130 11.99 -0.39 -18.72
N ASP A 131 12.05 -0.96 -19.94
CA ASP A 131 12.23 -0.18 -21.18
C ASP A 131 11.01 0.69 -21.47
N GLN A 132 9.80 0.24 -21.12
CA GLN A 132 8.58 1.05 -21.22
C GLN A 132 8.63 2.27 -20.26
N VAL A 133 9.13 2.05 -19.04
CA VAL A 133 9.33 3.12 -18.06
C VAL A 133 10.39 4.11 -18.54
N ARG A 134 11.50 3.63 -19.13
CA ARG A 134 12.57 4.48 -19.70
C ARG A 134 12.07 5.35 -20.84
N LEU A 135 11.35 4.75 -21.81
CA LEU A 135 10.75 5.48 -22.93
C LEU A 135 9.77 6.57 -22.44
N ARG A 136 9.02 6.28 -21.39
CA ARG A 136 8.15 7.28 -20.77
C ARG A 136 8.96 8.39 -20.10
N ALA A 137 10.03 8.06 -19.39
CA ALA A 137 10.93 9.04 -18.77
C ALA A 137 11.55 9.98 -19.84
N GLU A 138 12.06 9.44 -20.93
CA GLU A 138 12.60 10.21 -22.05
C GLU A 138 11.56 11.18 -22.63
N ARG A 139 10.35 10.69 -22.92
CA ARG A 139 9.25 11.50 -23.46
C ARG A 139 8.84 12.64 -22.52
N LEU A 140 9.01 12.46 -21.21
CA LEU A 140 8.73 13.47 -20.20
C LEU A 140 9.92 14.37 -19.87
N GLY A 141 11.09 14.18 -20.51
CA GLY A 141 12.29 14.93 -20.20
C GLY A 141 12.88 14.59 -18.83
N LEU A 142 12.70 13.34 -18.39
CA LEU A 142 13.15 12.86 -17.08
C LEU A 142 14.27 11.81 -17.16
N GLY A 143 14.77 11.54 -18.37
CA GLY A 143 15.73 10.45 -18.60
C GLY A 143 17.10 10.64 -17.90
N ASP A 144 17.43 11.86 -17.50
CA ASP A 144 18.63 12.23 -16.76
C ASP A 144 18.49 12.14 -15.22
N ALA A 145 17.28 11.93 -14.72
CA ALA A 145 17.04 11.89 -13.29
C ALA A 145 17.65 10.61 -12.64
N PRO A 146 18.36 10.74 -11.51
CA PRO A 146 19.07 9.61 -10.88
C PRO A 146 18.10 8.69 -10.09
N VAL A 147 17.02 8.24 -10.75
CA VAL A 147 16.05 7.29 -10.20
C VAL A 147 16.52 5.87 -10.49
N GLN A 148 16.55 5.03 -9.48
CA GLN A 148 16.84 3.60 -9.66
C GLN A 148 15.58 2.88 -10.12
N LEU A 149 15.67 2.06 -11.18
CA LEU A 149 14.54 1.32 -11.72
C LEU A 149 14.72 -0.17 -11.50
N THR A 150 13.67 -0.85 -11.06
CA THR A 150 13.61 -2.31 -11.04
C THR A 150 12.20 -2.81 -11.34
N SER A 151 12.10 -4.10 -11.66
CA SER A 151 10.82 -4.79 -11.84
C SER A 151 10.70 -5.88 -10.79
N ALA A 152 9.65 -5.82 -9.97
CA ALA A 152 9.36 -6.83 -8.96
C ALA A 152 7.87 -6.86 -8.64
N THR A 153 7.34 -8.08 -8.43
CA THR A 153 5.94 -8.30 -8.05
C THR A 153 5.78 -8.83 -6.62
N SER A 154 6.90 -9.23 -6.00
CA SER A 154 6.93 -9.76 -4.65
C SER A 154 7.36 -8.67 -3.66
N VAL A 155 6.50 -8.34 -2.73
CA VAL A 155 6.82 -7.37 -1.65
C VAL A 155 8.03 -7.82 -0.84
N ARG A 156 8.21 -9.14 -0.63
CA ARG A 156 9.36 -9.69 0.08
C ARG A 156 10.67 -9.33 -0.60
N ASP A 157 10.71 -9.38 -1.94
CA ASP A 157 11.93 -9.08 -2.72
C ASP A 157 12.21 -7.57 -2.76
N ILE A 158 11.16 -6.75 -2.60
CA ILE A 158 11.27 -5.29 -2.59
C ILE A 158 11.86 -4.77 -1.27
N VAL A 159 11.60 -5.46 -0.15
CA VAL A 159 12.02 -5.01 1.20
C VAL A 159 13.22 -5.77 1.75
N ALA A 160 13.78 -6.70 0.99
CA ALA A 160 14.99 -7.45 1.37
C ALA A 160 16.24 -6.64 1.04
#